data_cc9cacc69bd11d0cae58124f06614fe4
#
_entry.id   cc9cacc69bd11d0cae58124f06614fe4
#
_cell.length_a   1.000
_cell.length_b   1.000
_cell.length_c   1.000
_cell.angle_alpha   90.00
_cell.angle_beta   90.00
_cell.angle_gamma   90.00
#
_symmetry.space_group_name_H-M   'P 1'
#
loop_
_entity.id
_entity.type
_entity.pdbx_description
1 polymer ?
#
loop_
_entity_poly.entity_id
_entity_poly.type
_entity_poly.pdbx_seq_one_letter_code
_entity_poly.pdbx_strand_id
1 'polypeptide(L)'
;MGQSPPSSTYNENGDGLPFHQGVSDFGLHFPVDRVFTTAIDTDRIAEPGDALFSVRAPVGRINVSLSRVVLGRGVAAIRGKETPFFVLESLRRQFVETDQIGNGTIFKSVTKRDMAIIAVLWPPVGVRKRFDGLCADVWGQIRTLTIGNRRLAASRDLLLPRLISGELSLATAERELETAP
;
A
#
# COMPACT_ATOMS: atom_id res chain seq x y z
N MET A 1 12.14 8.99 -3.82
CA MET A 1 12.54 8.45 -2.50
C MET A 1 12.12 9.44 -1.44
N GLY A 2 11.58 8.94 -0.33
CA GLY A 2 11.07 9.77 0.74
C GLY A 2 12.14 10.33 1.66
N GLN A 3 11.71 11.28 2.48
CA GLN A 3 12.44 11.84 3.60
C GLN A 3 11.46 12.04 4.75
N SER A 4 11.85 11.60 5.94
CA SER A 4 10.97 11.71 7.09
C SER A 4 10.77 13.19 7.47
N PRO A 5 9.52 13.65 7.61
CA PRO A 5 9.23 14.96 8.16
C PRO A 5 9.68 15.08 9.61
N PRO A 6 9.65 16.27 10.22
CA PRO A 6 9.90 16.43 11.66
C PRO A 6 8.92 15.60 12.50
N SER A 7 9.42 14.89 13.49
CA SER A 7 8.58 14.01 14.35
C SER A 7 7.51 14.78 15.14
N SER A 8 7.70 16.06 15.39
CA SER A 8 6.71 16.93 16.00
C SER A 8 5.41 17.13 15.21
N THR A 9 5.41 16.72 13.91
CA THR A 9 4.25 16.82 13.02
C THR A 9 3.48 15.51 12.91
N TYR A 10 3.91 14.44 13.61
CA TYR A 10 3.27 13.13 13.56
C TYR A 10 2.08 13.07 14.51
N ASN A 11 1.04 12.38 14.08
CA ASN A 11 -0.13 12.08 14.88
C ASN A 11 -0.75 10.74 14.48
N GLU A 12 -1.63 10.21 15.33
CA GLU A 12 -2.41 8.99 15.08
C GLU A 12 -3.91 9.29 14.91
N ASN A 13 -4.29 10.58 14.95
CA ASN A 13 -5.68 11.05 14.91
C ASN A 13 -6.22 11.16 13.48
N GLY A 14 -5.36 11.01 12.46
CA GLY A 14 -5.74 11.16 11.06
C GLY A 14 -5.55 12.58 10.49
N ASP A 15 -4.90 13.48 11.24
CA ASP A 15 -4.68 14.85 10.78
C ASP A 15 -3.57 14.90 9.72
N GLY A 16 -3.89 15.45 8.56
CA GLY A 16 -2.98 15.55 7.42
C GLY A 16 -3.00 14.36 6.49
N LEU A 17 -1.84 13.91 6.00
CA LEU A 17 -1.70 12.75 5.14
C LEU A 17 -1.08 11.56 5.88
N PRO A 18 -1.42 10.32 5.50
CA PRO A 18 -0.72 9.15 5.97
C PRO A 18 0.80 9.27 5.72
N PHE A 19 1.58 8.81 6.67
CA PHE A 19 3.04 8.82 6.60
C PHE A 19 3.58 7.40 6.73
N HIS A 20 4.26 6.91 5.70
CA HIS A 20 4.86 5.58 5.70
C HIS A 20 6.37 5.67 5.75
N GLN A 21 6.95 5.17 6.84
CA GLN A 21 8.38 5.24 7.08
C GLN A 21 9.15 4.06 6.49
N GLY A 22 8.53 2.89 6.39
CA GLY A 22 9.17 1.67 5.96
C GLY A 22 8.21 0.50 5.77
N VAL A 23 8.74 -0.71 5.76
CA VAL A 23 7.97 -1.95 5.58
C VAL A 23 7.02 -2.29 6.73
N SER A 24 7.19 -1.68 7.90
CA SER A 24 6.26 -1.84 9.03
C SER A 24 4.83 -1.45 8.68
N ASP A 25 4.69 -0.55 7.71
CA ASP A 25 3.40 -0.05 7.26
C ASP A 25 2.83 -0.86 6.09
N PHE A 26 3.63 -1.78 5.51
CA PHE A 26 3.21 -2.61 4.38
C PHE A 26 2.26 -3.73 4.84
N GLY A 27 1.13 -3.83 4.16
CA GLY A 27 0.23 -4.97 4.25
C GLY A 27 0.47 -5.97 3.13
N LEU A 28 -0.52 -6.82 2.86
CA LEU A 28 -0.42 -7.86 1.81
C LEU A 28 -0.26 -7.23 0.42
N HIS A 29 -1.07 -6.25 0.08
CA HIS A 29 -1.07 -5.56 -1.22
C HIS A 29 -0.99 -4.05 -1.06
N PHE A 30 -1.60 -3.52 -0.02
CA PHE A 30 -1.72 -2.10 0.27
C PHE A 30 -1.24 -1.82 1.69
N PRO A 31 -0.65 -0.65 1.93
CA PRO A 31 -0.19 -0.29 3.27
C PRO A 31 -1.37 -0.08 4.24
N VAL A 32 -1.02 -0.07 5.51
CA VAL A 32 -1.93 0.25 6.61
C VAL A 32 -1.53 1.60 7.18
N ASP A 33 -2.46 2.55 7.13
CA ASP A 33 -2.25 3.89 7.65
C ASP A 33 -2.36 3.87 9.17
N ARG A 34 -1.28 4.17 9.89
CA ARG A 34 -1.20 4.22 11.35
C ARG A 34 -0.75 5.58 11.86
N VAL A 35 0.17 6.19 11.12
CA VAL A 35 0.75 7.48 11.45
C VAL A 35 0.42 8.46 10.34
N PHE A 36 0.10 9.68 10.73
CA PHE A 36 -0.21 10.79 9.84
C PHE A 36 0.75 11.94 10.09
N THR A 37 0.87 12.86 9.14
CA THR A 37 1.68 14.06 9.30
C THR A 37 1.02 15.27 8.66
N THR A 38 1.13 16.40 9.32
CA THR A 38 0.68 17.70 8.81
C THR A 38 1.75 18.39 7.95
N ALA A 39 3.00 17.92 8.01
CA ALA A 39 4.08 18.42 7.16
C ALA A 39 4.06 17.74 5.80
N ILE A 40 3.50 18.42 4.81
CA ILE A 40 3.29 17.92 3.46
C ILE A 40 4.31 18.58 2.51
N ASP A 41 5.32 17.80 2.11
CA ASP A 41 6.26 18.16 1.03
C ASP A 41 5.78 17.46 -0.26
N THR A 42 5.32 18.22 -1.23
CA THR A 42 4.71 17.71 -2.47
C THR A 42 5.63 16.85 -3.31
N ASP A 43 6.96 17.05 -3.20
CA ASP A 43 7.94 16.28 -3.97
C ASP A 43 8.15 14.85 -3.42
N ARG A 44 7.57 14.54 -2.26
CA ARG A 44 7.78 13.28 -1.55
C ARG A 44 6.48 12.55 -1.20
N ILE A 45 5.50 12.74 -2.05
CA ILE A 45 4.19 12.11 -1.94
C ILE A 45 4.08 11.00 -2.98
N ALA A 46 3.60 9.83 -2.54
CA ALA A 46 3.06 8.84 -3.44
C ALA A 46 1.60 9.18 -3.75
N GLU A 47 1.21 9.01 -4.99
CA GLU A 47 -0.17 9.13 -5.43
C GLU A 47 -0.86 7.76 -5.45
N PRO A 48 -2.20 7.69 -5.45
CA PRO A 48 -2.91 6.43 -5.60
C PRO A 48 -2.45 5.66 -6.84
N GLY A 49 -2.13 4.37 -6.66
CA GLY A 49 -1.64 3.50 -7.73
C GLY A 49 -0.11 3.47 -7.89
N ASP A 50 0.63 4.35 -7.21
CA ASP A 50 2.09 4.25 -7.21
C ASP A 50 2.56 2.97 -6.52
N ALA A 51 3.57 2.30 -7.08
CA ALA A 51 4.25 1.21 -6.41
C ALA A 51 5.15 1.75 -5.29
N LEU A 52 4.89 1.33 -4.06
CA LEU A 52 5.70 1.65 -2.89
C LEU A 52 6.77 0.57 -2.74
N PHE A 53 8.01 0.97 -2.78
CA PHE A 53 9.16 0.07 -2.74
C PHE A 53 10.00 0.32 -1.48
N SER A 54 10.29 -0.74 -0.74
CA SER A 54 11.17 -0.64 0.42
C SER A 54 12.63 -0.53 -0.01
N VAL A 55 13.27 0.58 0.38
CA VAL A 55 14.69 0.85 0.07
C VAL A 55 15.64 0.53 1.20
N ARG A 56 15.11 0.09 2.34
CA ARG A 56 15.86 -0.42 3.51
C ARG A 56 15.41 -1.83 3.84
N ALA A 57 16.23 -2.53 4.61
CA ALA A 57 15.99 -3.94 4.97
C ALA A 57 14.62 -4.15 5.67
N PRO A 58 13.86 -5.14 5.24
CA PRO A 58 14.04 -5.98 4.05
C PRO A 58 13.78 -5.18 2.77
N VAL A 59 14.79 -5.11 1.89
CA VAL A 59 14.71 -4.37 0.63
C VAL A 59 13.88 -5.14 -0.39
N GLY A 60 13.18 -4.41 -1.27
CA GLY A 60 12.44 -5.02 -2.39
C GLY A 60 11.01 -5.43 -2.06
N ARG A 61 10.52 -5.16 -0.85
CA ARG A 61 9.10 -5.34 -0.55
C ARG A 61 8.28 -4.29 -1.30
N ILE A 62 7.16 -4.71 -1.85
CA ILE A 62 6.33 -3.86 -2.72
C ILE A 62 4.90 -3.87 -2.24
N ASN A 63 4.33 -2.67 -2.11
CA ASN A 63 2.91 -2.43 -1.92
C ASN A 63 2.41 -1.42 -2.97
N VAL A 64 1.12 -1.19 -3.03
CA VAL A 64 0.50 -0.18 -3.91
C VAL A 64 -0.18 0.88 -3.05
N SER A 65 0.04 2.15 -3.34
CA SER A 65 -0.61 3.23 -2.59
C SER A 65 -2.10 3.30 -2.90
N LEU A 66 -2.95 3.33 -1.86
CA LEU A 66 -4.40 3.53 -2.01
C LEU A 66 -4.80 5.00 -2.02
N SER A 67 -4.01 5.83 -1.36
CA SER A 67 -4.26 7.27 -1.16
C SER A 67 -2.97 8.05 -1.39
N ARG A 68 -3.05 9.36 -1.25
CA ARG A 68 -1.84 10.20 -1.17
C ARG A 68 -1.14 9.93 0.15
N VAL A 69 0.16 9.66 0.08
CA VAL A 69 0.97 9.24 1.23
C VAL A 69 2.30 9.96 1.25
N VAL A 70 2.67 10.53 2.39
CA VAL A 70 4.01 11.09 2.61
C VAL A 70 5.01 9.95 2.83
N LEU A 71 6.13 9.98 2.11
CA LEU A 71 7.12 8.93 2.13
C LEU A 71 8.29 9.26 3.07
N GLY A 72 8.56 8.35 3.99
CA GLY A 72 9.75 8.38 4.83
C GLY A 72 10.98 7.78 4.15
N ARG A 73 12.13 7.87 4.83
CA ARG A 73 13.45 7.46 4.30
C ARG A 73 13.59 5.99 3.91
N GLY A 74 12.64 5.14 4.34
CA GLY A 74 12.65 3.70 4.06
C GLY A 74 11.83 3.31 2.82
N VAL A 75 11.12 4.24 2.18
CA VAL A 75 10.19 3.97 1.08
C VAL A 75 10.50 4.86 -0.13
N ALA A 76 10.36 4.30 -1.32
CA ALA A 76 10.33 5.03 -2.57
C ALA A 76 8.99 4.77 -3.28
N ALA A 77 8.46 5.77 -3.97
CA ALA A 77 7.37 5.58 -4.93
C ALA A 77 7.94 5.42 -6.34
N ILE A 78 7.40 4.48 -7.08
CA ILE A 78 7.71 4.23 -8.49
C ILE A 78 6.42 4.38 -9.28
N ARG A 79 6.41 5.31 -10.22
CA ARG A 79 5.24 5.62 -11.05
C ARG A 79 5.46 5.19 -12.49
N GLY A 80 4.64 4.25 -12.95
CA GLY A 80 4.57 3.90 -14.37
C GLY A 80 3.66 4.91 -15.09
N LYS A 81 4.21 5.74 -15.99
CA LYS A 81 3.44 6.81 -16.64
C LYS A 81 2.33 6.28 -17.56
N GLU A 82 2.65 5.28 -18.39
CA GLU A 82 1.71 4.75 -19.39
C GLU A 82 1.17 3.37 -19.04
N THR A 83 1.95 2.58 -18.32
CA THR A 83 1.65 1.19 -17.98
C THR A 83 2.07 0.89 -16.53
N PRO A 84 1.33 1.44 -15.54
CA PRO A 84 1.72 1.39 -14.13
C PRO A 84 1.72 -0.05 -13.57
N PHE A 85 0.77 -0.88 -13.98
CA PHE A 85 0.69 -2.26 -13.51
C PHE A 85 1.75 -3.14 -14.16
N PHE A 86 2.12 -2.87 -15.41
CA PHE A 86 3.24 -3.55 -16.05
C PHE A 86 4.56 -3.28 -15.27
N VAL A 87 4.80 -2.04 -14.89
CA VAL A 87 5.98 -1.67 -14.08
C VAL A 87 5.91 -2.34 -12.70
N LEU A 88 4.76 -2.28 -12.05
CA LEU A 88 4.52 -2.91 -10.75
C LEU A 88 4.84 -4.41 -10.77
N GLU A 89 4.24 -5.16 -11.71
CA GLU A 89 4.41 -6.61 -11.77
C GLU A 89 5.83 -7.02 -12.21
N SER A 90 6.47 -6.23 -13.07
CA SER A 90 7.86 -6.45 -13.43
C SER A 90 8.81 -6.32 -12.23
N LEU A 91 8.58 -5.33 -11.39
CA LEU A 91 9.33 -5.15 -10.14
C LEU A 91 9.03 -6.28 -9.15
N ARG A 92 7.76 -6.62 -8.96
CA ARG A 92 7.37 -7.71 -8.06
C ARG A 92 8.04 -9.02 -8.44
N ARG A 93 7.98 -9.39 -9.72
CA ARG A 93 8.62 -10.61 -10.22
C ARG A 93 10.13 -10.63 -9.90
N GLN A 94 10.82 -9.53 -10.19
CA GLN A 94 12.26 -9.44 -10.01
C GLN A 94 12.68 -9.58 -8.54
N PHE A 95 11.96 -8.98 -7.61
CA PHE A 95 12.30 -8.99 -6.19
C PHE A 95 11.77 -10.22 -5.44
N VAL A 96 10.64 -10.81 -5.85
CA VAL A 96 10.15 -12.09 -5.29
C VAL A 96 11.07 -13.24 -5.67
N GLU A 97 11.53 -13.30 -6.92
CA GLU A 97 12.47 -14.34 -7.36
C GLU A 97 13.80 -14.26 -6.57
N THR A 98 14.25 -13.06 -6.23
CA THR A 98 15.47 -12.85 -5.44
C THR A 98 15.34 -13.39 -4.00
N ASP A 99 14.18 -13.24 -3.37
CA ASP A 99 13.89 -13.77 -2.02
C ASP A 99 13.85 -15.31 -1.99
N GLN A 100 13.34 -15.95 -3.06
CA GLN A 100 13.17 -17.42 -3.14
C GLN A 100 14.48 -18.18 -3.38
N ILE A 101 15.45 -17.56 -4.02
CA ILE A 101 16.71 -18.25 -4.40
C ILE A 101 17.72 -18.31 -3.23
N GLY A 102 17.43 -17.69 -2.09
CA GLY A 102 18.34 -17.73 -0.92
C GLY A 102 19.69 -17.03 -1.14
N ASN A 103 19.95 -16.59 -2.35
CA ASN A 103 21.14 -15.85 -2.77
C ASN A 103 20.83 -14.33 -2.87
N GLY A 104 19.86 -13.86 -2.10
CA GLY A 104 19.52 -12.46 -2.05
C GLY A 104 20.76 -11.65 -1.78
N THR A 105 21.17 -10.85 -2.73
CA THR A 105 22.11 -9.76 -2.47
C THR A 105 21.47 -8.96 -1.35
N ILE A 106 21.97 -9.15 -0.13
CA ILE A 106 21.45 -8.49 1.07
C ILE A 106 21.87 -7.04 0.95
N PHE A 107 21.14 -6.28 0.13
CA PHE A 107 21.25 -4.85 0.14
C PHE A 107 20.75 -4.36 1.50
N LYS A 108 21.63 -3.89 2.33
CA LYS A 108 21.25 -3.19 3.57
C LYS A 108 20.43 -1.94 3.26
N SER A 109 20.62 -1.36 2.08
CA SER A 109 19.85 -0.24 1.56
C SER A 109 20.04 -0.11 0.05
N VAL A 110 19.04 0.43 -0.63
CA VAL A 110 19.04 0.77 -2.06
C VAL A 110 19.04 2.28 -2.20
N THR A 111 19.99 2.79 -2.97
CA THR A 111 20.07 4.23 -3.27
C THR A 111 19.25 4.59 -4.52
N LYS A 112 19.04 5.88 -4.77
CA LYS A 112 18.39 6.35 -5.98
C LYS A 112 19.14 5.93 -7.27
N ARG A 113 20.47 5.79 -7.20
CA ARG A 113 21.30 5.31 -8.32
C ARG A 113 21.05 3.83 -8.58
N ASP A 114 20.99 3.02 -7.52
CA ASP A 114 20.73 1.58 -7.64
C ASP A 114 19.36 1.33 -8.25
N MET A 115 18.34 2.12 -7.87
CA MET A 115 17.01 2.04 -8.49
C MET A 115 17.02 2.40 -9.97
N ALA A 116 17.86 3.35 -10.38
CA ALA A 116 17.93 3.78 -11.77
C ALA A 116 18.56 2.73 -12.71
N ILE A 117 19.32 1.79 -12.18
CA ILE A 117 19.95 0.71 -12.96
C ILE A 117 19.17 -0.61 -12.92
N ILE A 118 18.03 -0.65 -12.24
CA ILE A 118 17.15 -1.84 -12.27
C ILE A 118 16.69 -2.06 -13.70
N ALA A 119 17.18 -3.13 -14.31
CA ALA A 119 16.81 -3.50 -15.67
C ALA A 119 15.44 -4.20 -15.67
N VAL A 120 14.52 -3.70 -16.45
CA VAL A 120 13.20 -4.28 -16.68
C VAL A 120 13.08 -4.65 -18.14
N LEU A 121 12.61 -5.89 -18.43
CA LEU A 121 12.27 -6.27 -19.79
C LEU A 121 11.19 -5.31 -20.31
N TRP A 122 11.43 -4.67 -21.46
CA TRP A 122 10.57 -3.61 -21.97
C TRP A 122 9.99 -3.98 -23.35
N PRO A 123 8.91 -4.78 -23.43
CA PRO A 123 8.30 -5.17 -24.69
C PRO A 123 7.61 -4.00 -25.41
N PRO A 124 7.23 -4.17 -26.67
CA PRO A 124 6.50 -3.15 -27.44
C PRO A 124 5.28 -2.62 -26.68
N VAL A 125 4.96 -1.34 -26.88
CA VAL A 125 3.91 -0.62 -26.15
C VAL A 125 2.55 -1.31 -26.23
N GLY A 126 2.21 -1.92 -27.36
CA GLY A 126 0.93 -2.65 -27.53
C GLY A 126 0.82 -3.84 -26.58
N VAL A 127 1.90 -4.60 -26.38
CA VAL A 127 1.94 -5.74 -25.46
C VAL A 127 1.81 -5.23 -24.02
N ARG A 128 2.57 -4.19 -23.65
CA ARG A 128 2.51 -3.61 -22.32
C ARG A 128 1.12 -3.08 -21.96
N LYS A 129 0.46 -2.36 -22.88
CA LYS A 129 -0.89 -1.82 -22.67
C LYS A 129 -1.95 -2.92 -22.52
N ARG A 130 -1.85 -4.00 -23.30
CA ARG A 130 -2.77 -5.14 -23.13
C ARG A 130 -2.60 -5.83 -21.79
N PHE A 131 -1.36 -6.08 -21.38
CA PHE A 131 -1.04 -6.63 -20.07
C PHE A 131 -1.53 -5.72 -18.95
N ASP A 132 -1.26 -4.42 -19.05
CA ASP A 132 -1.63 -3.41 -18.06
C ASP A 132 -3.15 -3.35 -17.85
N GLY A 133 -3.92 -3.42 -18.94
CA GLY A 133 -5.39 -3.48 -18.88
C GLY A 133 -5.91 -4.68 -18.10
N LEU A 134 -5.38 -5.89 -18.38
CA LEU A 134 -5.74 -7.10 -17.64
C LEU A 134 -5.39 -6.98 -16.15
N CYS A 135 -4.21 -6.45 -15.83
CA CYS A 135 -3.79 -6.23 -14.46
C CYS A 135 -4.65 -5.17 -13.76
N ALA A 136 -5.07 -4.12 -14.47
CA ALA A 136 -5.91 -3.07 -13.91
C ALA A 136 -7.23 -3.62 -13.37
N ASP A 137 -7.88 -4.52 -14.09
CA ASP A 137 -9.13 -5.16 -13.66
C ASP A 137 -8.91 -6.00 -12.40
N VAL A 138 -7.85 -6.82 -12.38
CA VAL A 138 -7.50 -7.66 -11.21
C VAL A 138 -7.18 -6.79 -10.00
N TRP A 139 -6.34 -5.77 -10.17
CA TRP A 139 -5.99 -4.86 -9.09
C TRP A 139 -7.18 -4.03 -8.60
N GLY A 140 -8.10 -3.68 -9.49
CA GLY A 140 -9.39 -3.05 -9.14
C GLY A 140 -10.21 -3.93 -8.20
N GLN A 141 -10.32 -5.23 -8.51
CA GLN A 141 -11.01 -6.19 -7.64
C GLN A 141 -10.29 -6.37 -6.30
N ILE A 142 -8.96 -6.55 -6.30
CA ILE A 142 -8.17 -6.67 -5.07
C ILE A 142 -8.37 -5.45 -4.18
N ARG A 143 -8.38 -4.25 -4.75
CA ARG A 143 -8.64 -2.99 -4.03
C ARG A 143 -10.03 -2.99 -3.40
N THR A 144 -11.07 -3.32 -4.17
CA THR A 144 -12.46 -3.34 -3.70
C THR A 144 -12.64 -4.33 -2.55
N LEU A 145 -12.13 -5.55 -2.70
CA LEU A 145 -12.19 -6.58 -1.68
C LEU A 145 -11.39 -6.20 -0.42
N THR A 146 -10.22 -5.59 -0.59
CA THR A 146 -9.41 -5.13 0.56
C THR A 146 -10.14 -4.05 1.36
N ILE A 147 -10.75 -3.08 0.68
CA ILE A 147 -11.54 -2.02 1.35
C ILE A 147 -12.76 -2.63 2.04
N GLY A 148 -13.46 -3.54 1.37
CA GLY A 148 -14.60 -4.27 1.94
C GLY A 148 -14.20 -5.04 3.20
N ASN A 149 -13.12 -5.81 3.16
CA ASN A 149 -12.61 -6.56 4.30
C ASN A 149 -12.23 -5.65 5.48
N ARG A 150 -11.60 -4.49 5.22
CA ARG A 150 -11.30 -3.51 6.28
C ARG A 150 -12.56 -2.97 6.95
N ARG A 151 -13.60 -2.66 6.16
CA ARG A 151 -14.90 -2.20 6.68
C ARG A 151 -15.59 -3.29 7.51
N LEU A 152 -15.62 -4.52 7.01
CA LEU A 152 -16.20 -5.66 7.74
C LEU A 152 -15.46 -5.93 9.05
N ALA A 153 -14.13 -5.87 9.05
CA ALA A 153 -13.33 -6.00 10.25
C ALA A 153 -13.66 -4.89 11.27
N ALA A 154 -13.73 -3.64 10.85
CA ALA A 154 -14.11 -2.53 11.71
C ALA A 154 -15.52 -2.68 12.28
N SER A 155 -16.48 -3.11 11.46
CA SER A 155 -17.85 -3.40 11.91
C SER A 155 -17.88 -4.53 12.94
N ARG A 156 -17.15 -5.62 12.69
CA ARG A 156 -17.02 -6.73 13.65
C ARG A 156 -16.45 -6.24 14.98
N ASP A 157 -15.36 -5.48 14.93
CA ASP A 157 -14.65 -5.03 16.13
C ASP A 157 -15.49 -4.02 16.94
N LEU A 158 -16.38 -3.29 16.29
CA LEU A 158 -17.36 -2.40 16.94
C LEU A 158 -18.53 -3.19 17.57
N LEU A 159 -19.04 -4.20 16.88
CA LEU A 159 -20.25 -4.92 17.29
C LEU A 159 -19.98 -6.03 18.30
N LEU A 160 -18.87 -6.75 18.16
CA LEU A 160 -18.57 -7.93 18.97
C LEU A 160 -18.55 -7.65 20.48
N PRO A 161 -17.90 -6.59 21.00
CA PRO A 161 -17.93 -6.27 22.42
C PRO A 161 -19.35 -5.98 22.94
N ARG A 162 -20.18 -5.30 22.14
CA ARG A 162 -21.55 -4.92 22.50
C ARG A 162 -22.51 -6.12 22.53
N LEU A 163 -22.28 -7.09 21.63
CA LEU A 163 -23.03 -8.37 21.65
C LEU A 163 -22.63 -9.23 22.86
N ILE A 164 -21.33 -9.32 23.18
CA ILE A 164 -20.83 -10.10 24.31
C ILE A 164 -21.30 -9.51 25.66
N SER A 165 -21.32 -8.17 25.77
CA SER A 165 -21.80 -7.48 26.98
C SER A 165 -23.32 -7.54 27.17
N GLY A 166 -24.06 -7.94 26.13
CA GLY A 166 -25.54 -7.92 26.13
C GLY A 166 -26.12 -6.53 25.90
N GLU A 167 -25.31 -5.52 25.64
CA GLU A 167 -25.76 -4.15 25.29
C GLU A 167 -26.55 -4.16 23.96
N LEU A 168 -26.16 -5.03 23.03
CA LEU A 168 -26.88 -5.28 21.79
C LEU A 168 -27.41 -6.72 21.79
N SER A 169 -28.73 -6.93 21.66
CA SER A 169 -29.30 -8.26 21.47
C SER A 169 -29.42 -8.58 19.96
N LEU A 170 -29.27 -9.87 19.59
CA LEU A 170 -29.46 -10.31 18.21
C LEU A 170 -30.87 -9.95 17.68
N ALA A 171 -31.90 -10.11 18.50
CA ALA A 171 -33.28 -9.77 18.13
C ALA A 171 -33.47 -8.25 17.83
N THR A 172 -32.71 -7.40 18.51
CA THR A 172 -32.76 -5.96 18.25
C THR A 172 -31.99 -5.63 16.95
N ALA A 173 -30.85 -6.26 16.74
CA ALA A 173 -30.04 -6.07 15.53
C ALA A 173 -30.76 -6.54 14.26
N GLU A 174 -31.47 -7.68 14.31
CA GLU A 174 -32.28 -8.19 13.20
C GLU A 174 -33.40 -7.20 12.83
N ARG A 175 -34.13 -6.65 13.81
CA ARG A 175 -35.16 -5.63 13.54
C ARG A 175 -34.59 -4.34 12.91
N GLU A 176 -33.44 -3.88 13.37
CA GLU A 176 -32.79 -2.70 12.80
C GLU A 176 -32.36 -2.95 11.35
N LEU A 177 -31.90 -4.15 11.00
CA LEU A 177 -31.55 -4.53 9.64
C LEU A 177 -32.78 -4.64 8.72
N GLU A 178 -33.92 -5.16 9.24
CA GLU A 178 -35.18 -5.27 8.48
C GLU A 178 -35.84 -3.89 8.23
N THR A 179 -35.56 -2.90 9.09
CA THR A 179 -36.13 -1.54 8.99
C THR A 179 -35.19 -0.55 8.29
N ALA A 180 -33.95 -0.94 7.97
CA ALA A 180 -33.04 -0.10 7.21
C ALA A 180 -33.51 0.03 5.75
N PRO A 181 -33.62 1.26 5.22
CA PRO A 181 -34.13 1.54 3.87
C PRO A 181 -33.18 1.07 2.76
#